data_007352fa2edca8f33683d46e19347451
#
_entry.id   007352fa2edca8f33683d46e19347451
#
_cell.length_a   1.000
_cell.length_b   1.000
_cell.length_c   1.000
_cell.angle_alpha   90.00
_cell.angle_beta   90.00
_cell.angle_gamma   90.00
#
_symmetry.space_group_name_H-M   'P 1'
#
loop_
_entity.id
_entity.type
_entity.pdbx_description
1 polymer ?
#
loop_
_entity_poly.entity_id
_entity_poly.type
_entity_poly.pdbx_seq_one_letter_code
_entity_poly.pdbx_strand_id
1 'polypeptide(L)'
;PAGPIAAVASRVGLDQFDVEKLEGKTAEDIRWLNQVAVRHNDIIRQAARSSPVLPLRLGTIFRSKDSLLAAVAHCRKAVADFLQALGDRQEWAVKLYVQNDRITGRLDGPHLNDAVMSGAEYLRRRGAELRRCREMQTELQREITAVEDRLAARTDRRRRVRPLPDALTGRREKMVYNAAYLLPAADVEPWLATVHETRDTMQKKGLLLEVTGPWPPYHFCPELTISASESTSK
;
A
#
# COMPACT_ATOMS: atom_id res chain seq x y z
N PRO A 1 -5.40 20.26 -25.56
CA PRO A 1 -4.50 21.02 -24.71
C PRO A 1 -4.79 20.62 -23.26
N ALA A 2 -3.74 20.21 -22.50
CA ALA A 2 -3.89 19.93 -21.09
C ALA A 2 -4.37 21.20 -20.38
N GLY A 3 -5.42 21.08 -19.58
CA GLY A 3 -5.96 22.19 -18.79
C GLY A 3 -4.94 22.78 -17.80
N PRO A 4 -5.32 23.83 -17.06
CA PRO A 4 -4.45 24.44 -16.05
C PRO A 4 -4.17 23.43 -14.93
N ILE A 5 -2.90 23.31 -14.52
CA ILE A 5 -2.48 22.53 -13.35
C ILE A 5 -2.40 23.48 -12.15
N ALA A 6 -3.08 23.14 -11.06
CA ALA A 6 -3.01 23.85 -9.80
C ALA A 6 -2.24 23.01 -8.76
N ALA A 7 -1.42 23.68 -7.94
CA ALA A 7 -0.76 23.04 -6.80
C ALA A 7 -1.39 23.53 -5.49
N VAL A 8 -1.74 22.60 -4.60
CA VAL A 8 -2.15 22.90 -3.23
C VAL A 8 -0.94 22.77 -2.32
N ALA A 9 -0.59 23.84 -1.64
CA ALA A 9 0.55 23.90 -0.73
C ALA A 9 0.21 24.70 0.53
N SER A 10 0.84 24.40 1.66
CA SER A 10 0.77 25.16 2.90
C SER A 10 2.15 25.64 3.32
N ARG A 11 2.20 26.77 4.03
CA ARG A 11 3.44 27.22 4.69
C ARG A 11 3.66 26.40 5.94
N VAL A 12 4.90 25.94 6.15
CA VAL A 12 5.33 25.18 7.31
C VAL A 12 6.63 25.76 7.87
N GLY A 13 6.81 25.70 9.18
CA GLY A 13 8.09 26.02 9.80
C GLY A 13 9.06 24.86 9.59
N LEU A 14 10.30 25.15 9.18
CA LEU A 14 11.31 24.11 8.95
C LEU A 14 11.65 23.36 10.24
N ASP A 15 11.56 24.01 11.39
CA ASP A 15 11.71 23.45 12.73
C ASP A 15 10.67 22.36 13.04
N GLN A 16 9.51 22.41 12.41
CA GLN A 16 8.45 21.40 12.57
C GLN A 16 8.63 20.18 11.67
N PHE A 17 9.35 20.34 10.55
CA PHE A 17 9.57 19.29 9.55
C PHE A 17 11.05 18.89 9.47
N ASP A 18 11.70 18.76 10.61
CA ASP A 18 13.06 18.22 10.69
C ASP A 18 13.09 16.74 10.26
N VAL A 19 14.17 16.35 9.60
CA VAL A 19 14.41 14.96 9.14
C VAL A 19 14.30 13.99 10.32
N GLU A 20 14.81 14.34 11.51
CA GLU A 20 14.73 13.51 12.70
C GLU A 20 13.29 13.23 13.16
N LYS A 21 12.41 14.23 13.12
CA LYS A 21 10.98 14.08 13.42
C LYS A 21 10.25 13.21 12.39
N LEU A 22 10.63 13.34 11.11
CA LEU A 22 10.06 12.53 10.03
C LEU A 22 10.49 11.06 10.11
N GLU A 23 11.61 10.75 10.76
CA GLU A 23 12.05 9.39 11.03
C GLU A 23 11.26 8.71 12.16
N GLY A 24 10.50 9.49 12.95
CA GLY A 24 9.62 8.94 13.99
C GLY A 24 10.36 8.21 15.12
N LYS A 25 11.47 8.76 15.60
CA LYS A 25 12.33 8.10 16.62
C LYS A 25 11.71 8.08 18.01
N THR A 26 10.87 9.04 18.34
CA THR A 26 10.20 9.13 19.65
C THR A 26 8.69 8.86 19.54
N ALA A 27 8.04 8.52 20.64
CA ALA A 27 6.58 8.34 20.69
C ALA A 27 5.83 9.67 20.41
N GLU A 28 6.46 10.81 20.68
CA GLU A 28 5.91 12.13 20.37
C GLU A 28 6.00 12.43 18.90
N ASP A 29 7.14 12.13 18.26
CA ASP A 29 7.32 12.25 16.81
C ASP A 29 6.32 11.39 16.04
N ILE A 30 6.10 10.15 16.49
CA ILE A 30 5.12 9.24 15.86
C ILE A 30 3.70 9.82 15.97
N ARG A 31 3.31 10.37 17.13
CA ARG A 31 1.99 11.00 17.31
C ARG A 31 1.82 12.22 16.40
N TRP A 32 2.83 13.08 16.37
CA TRP A 32 2.85 14.26 15.51
C TRP A 32 2.79 13.84 14.02
N LEU A 33 3.63 12.89 13.60
CA LEU A 33 3.67 12.39 12.23
C LEU A 33 2.31 11.81 11.80
N ASN A 34 1.64 11.07 12.68
CA ASN A 34 0.30 10.55 12.42
C ASN A 34 -0.73 11.68 12.21
N GLN A 35 -0.71 12.74 13.04
CA GLN A 35 -1.61 13.87 12.88
C GLN A 35 -1.38 14.60 11.55
N VAL A 36 -0.11 14.83 11.21
CA VAL A 36 0.26 15.48 9.94
C VAL A 36 -0.11 14.60 8.74
N ALA A 37 0.10 13.29 8.82
CA ALA A 37 -0.26 12.34 7.78
C ALA A 37 -1.78 12.29 7.54
N VAL A 38 -2.58 12.26 8.61
CA VAL A 38 -4.05 12.30 8.53
C VAL A 38 -4.49 13.59 7.84
N ARG A 39 -3.99 14.74 8.30
CA ARG A 39 -4.33 16.04 7.70
C ARG A 39 -3.93 16.14 6.23
N HIS A 40 -2.73 15.67 5.89
CA HIS A 40 -2.25 15.61 4.52
C HIS A 40 -3.17 14.78 3.62
N ASN A 41 -3.53 13.58 4.09
CA ASN A 41 -4.45 12.70 3.38
C ASN A 41 -5.86 13.31 3.22
N ASP A 42 -6.37 14.00 4.23
CA ASP A 42 -7.69 14.65 4.17
C ASP A 42 -7.73 15.75 3.11
N ILE A 43 -6.68 16.57 3.01
CA ILE A 43 -6.57 17.63 1.97
C ILE A 43 -6.56 16.98 0.59
N ILE A 44 -5.77 15.92 0.38
CA ILE A 44 -5.71 15.21 -0.91
C ILE A 44 -7.07 14.59 -1.26
N ARG A 45 -7.74 13.95 -0.30
CA ARG A 45 -9.08 13.38 -0.48
C ARG A 45 -10.12 14.44 -0.82
N GLN A 46 -10.04 15.61 -0.18
CA GLN A 46 -10.93 16.73 -0.49
C GLN A 46 -10.70 17.23 -1.91
N ALA A 47 -9.47 17.43 -2.33
CA ALA A 47 -9.14 17.82 -3.70
C ALA A 47 -9.60 16.76 -4.73
N ALA A 48 -9.42 15.47 -4.41
CA ALA A 48 -9.82 14.36 -5.28
C ALA A 48 -11.34 14.27 -5.54
N ARG A 49 -12.16 14.90 -4.71
CA ARG A 49 -13.63 14.97 -4.95
C ARG A 49 -14.01 15.85 -6.12
N SER A 50 -13.16 16.83 -6.46
CA SER A 50 -13.47 17.87 -7.45
C SER A 50 -12.68 17.72 -8.74
N SER A 51 -11.52 17.05 -8.69
CA SER A 51 -10.63 16.89 -9.86
C SER A 51 -9.68 15.71 -9.66
N PRO A 52 -9.12 15.16 -10.75
CA PRO A 52 -8.00 14.23 -10.64
C PRO A 52 -6.84 14.88 -9.87
N VAL A 53 -6.20 14.13 -8.97
CA VAL A 53 -5.09 14.62 -8.15
C VAL A 53 -3.85 13.76 -8.32
N LEU A 54 -2.69 14.39 -8.24
CA LEU A 54 -1.40 13.72 -8.10
C LEU A 54 -0.90 14.01 -6.68
N PRO A 55 -1.04 13.05 -5.74
CA PRO A 55 -0.55 13.21 -4.38
C PRO A 55 0.98 13.17 -4.36
N LEU A 56 1.60 14.18 -3.76
CA LEU A 56 3.01 14.16 -3.42
C LEU A 56 3.22 13.43 -2.09
N ARG A 57 4.43 12.91 -1.88
CA ARG A 57 4.79 12.27 -0.61
C ARG A 57 4.74 13.28 0.54
N LEU A 58 4.27 12.83 1.69
CA LEU A 58 4.37 13.62 2.92
C LEU A 58 5.84 14.02 3.16
N GLY A 59 6.07 15.27 3.57
CA GLY A 59 7.43 15.79 3.75
C GLY A 59 8.06 16.34 2.46
N THR A 60 7.36 16.40 1.33
CA THR A 60 7.85 17.12 0.15
C THR A 60 7.79 18.63 0.42
N ILE A 61 8.94 19.27 0.60
CA ILE A 61 9.06 20.68 0.99
C ILE A 61 9.77 21.47 -0.11
N PHE A 62 9.24 22.63 -0.43
CA PHE A 62 9.83 23.61 -1.34
C PHE A 62 10.28 24.84 -0.56
N ARG A 63 11.44 25.42 -0.90
CA ARG A 63 12.00 26.60 -0.21
C ARG A 63 11.17 27.88 -0.44
N SER A 64 10.50 27.96 -1.58
CA SER A 64 9.69 29.14 -1.96
C SER A 64 8.56 28.72 -2.92
N LYS A 65 7.63 29.66 -3.13
CA LYS A 65 6.61 29.53 -4.17
C LYS A 65 7.24 29.37 -5.56
N ASP A 66 8.33 30.09 -5.83
CA ASP A 66 8.98 30.05 -7.14
C ASP A 66 9.65 28.70 -7.38
N SER A 67 10.29 28.09 -6.37
CA SER A 67 10.85 26.75 -6.49
C SER A 67 9.76 25.67 -6.70
N LEU A 68 8.60 25.82 -6.08
CA LEU A 68 7.44 24.95 -6.35
C LEU A 68 6.95 25.11 -7.79
N LEU A 69 6.78 26.36 -8.26
CA LEU A 69 6.32 26.63 -9.63
C LEU A 69 7.31 26.14 -10.68
N ALA A 70 8.62 26.28 -10.44
CA ALA A 70 9.67 25.75 -11.31
C ALA A 70 9.62 24.23 -11.39
N ALA A 71 9.44 23.54 -10.25
CA ALA A 71 9.29 22.07 -10.21
C ALA A 71 8.04 21.60 -10.96
N VAL A 72 6.90 22.27 -10.77
CA VAL A 72 5.66 21.96 -11.49
C VAL A 72 5.84 22.20 -13.00
N ALA A 73 6.52 23.28 -13.40
CA ALA A 73 6.80 23.56 -14.81
C ALA A 73 7.69 22.49 -15.43
N HIS A 74 8.72 22.05 -14.71
CA HIS A 74 9.63 20.99 -15.16
C HIS A 74 8.90 19.65 -15.38
N CYS A 75 8.01 19.28 -14.47
CA CYS A 75 7.26 18.03 -14.53
C CYS A 75 5.91 18.14 -15.27
N ARG A 76 5.61 19.34 -15.85
CA ARG A 76 4.27 19.66 -16.37
C ARG A 76 3.69 18.60 -17.29
N LYS A 77 4.49 18.09 -18.23
CA LYS A 77 4.03 17.09 -19.18
C LYS A 77 3.67 15.79 -18.47
N ALA A 78 4.54 15.26 -17.62
CA ALA A 78 4.30 14.02 -16.89
C ALA A 78 3.09 14.12 -15.95
N VAL A 79 2.92 15.27 -15.28
CA VAL A 79 1.76 15.54 -14.41
C VAL A 79 0.48 15.60 -15.23
N ALA A 80 0.48 16.33 -16.37
CA ALA A 80 -0.68 16.45 -17.23
C ALA A 80 -1.11 15.11 -17.81
N ASP A 81 -0.16 14.33 -18.34
CA ASP A 81 -0.41 13.01 -18.91
C ASP A 81 -0.99 12.06 -17.85
N PHE A 82 -0.44 12.11 -16.62
CA PHE A 82 -0.95 11.31 -15.51
C PHE A 82 -2.38 11.71 -15.12
N LEU A 83 -2.65 12.99 -14.90
CA LEU A 83 -3.98 13.48 -14.51
C LEU A 83 -5.02 13.18 -15.58
N GLN A 84 -4.67 13.31 -16.86
CA GLN A 84 -5.53 12.94 -17.98
C GLN A 84 -5.80 11.42 -18.01
N ALA A 85 -4.76 10.60 -17.83
CA ALA A 85 -4.89 9.14 -17.80
C ALA A 85 -5.63 8.63 -16.55
N LEU A 86 -5.56 9.37 -15.43
CA LEU A 86 -6.29 9.07 -14.21
C LEU A 86 -7.80 9.26 -14.43
N GLY A 87 -8.22 10.42 -14.99
CA GLY A 87 -9.63 10.72 -15.21
C GLY A 87 -10.46 10.60 -13.93
N ASP A 88 -11.52 9.81 -13.98
CA ASP A 88 -12.43 9.51 -12.86
C ASP A 88 -12.04 8.25 -12.05
N ARG A 89 -10.87 7.67 -12.35
CA ARG A 89 -10.44 6.42 -11.71
C ARG A 89 -10.18 6.59 -10.22
N GLN A 90 -10.50 5.56 -9.49
CA GLN A 90 -10.36 5.47 -8.04
C GLN A 90 -9.43 4.31 -7.67
N GLU A 91 -8.56 4.54 -6.69
CA GLU A 91 -7.71 3.50 -6.14
C GLU A 91 -8.43 2.76 -5.00
N TRP A 92 -8.37 1.44 -5.05
CA TRP A 92 -8.91 0.54 -4.02
C TRP A 92 -7.81 -0.42 -3.57
N ALA A 93 -7.67 -0.57 -2.26
CA ALA A 93 -6.70 -1.51 -1.68
C ALA A 93 -7.41 -2.80 -1.29
N VAL A 94 -6.80 -3.94 -1.68
CA VAL A 94 -7.24 -5.29 -1.31
C VAL A 94 -6.15 -5.96 -0.52
N LYS A 95 -6.51 -6.47 0.65
CA LYS A 95 -5.61 -7.18 1.57
C LYS A 95 -6.18 -8.55 1.89
N LEU A 96 -5.31 -9.54 2.01
CA LEU A 96 -5.68 -10.88 2.43
C LEU A 96 -4.88 -11.25 3.67
N TYR A 97 -5.58 -11.75 4.68
CA TYR A 97 -5.00 -12.16 5.95
C TYR A 97 -5.31 -13.63 6.22
N VAL A 98 -4.41 -14.30 6.91
CA VAL A 98 -4.62 -15.68 7.40
C VAL A 98 -5.19 -15.61 8.81
N GLN A 99 -6.40 -16.20 9.00
CA GLN A 99 -7.11 -16.17 10.29
C GLN A 99 -6.71 -17.29 11.26
N ASN A 100 -6.04 -18.32 10.77
CA ASN A 100 -5.79 -19.52 11.55
C ASN A 100 -4.35 -19.56 12.08
N ASP A 101 -4.18 -19.52 13.39
CA ASP A 101 -2.87 -19.59 14.08
C ASP A 101 -2.06 -20.84 13.68
N ARG A 102 -2.74 -21.96 13.38
CA ARG A 102 -2.08 -23.19 12.91
C ARG A 102 -1.50 -23.01 11.51
N ILE A 103 -2.13 -22.18 10.67
CA ILE A 103 -1.64 -21.85 9.33
C ILE A 103 -0.50 -20.84 9.47
N THR A 104 -0.67 -19.82 10.31
CA THR A 104 0.32 -18.76 10.54
C THR A 104 1.63 -19.32 11.07
N GLY A 105 1.59 -20.13 12.12
CA GLY A 105 2.79 -20.78 12.70
C GLY A 105 3.52 -21.70 11.73
N ARG A 106 2.83 -22.28 10.74
CA ARG A 106 3.46 -23.12 9.70
C ARG A 106 4.05 -22.29 8.55
N LEU A 107 3.54 -21.09 8.32
CA LEU A 107 4.11 -20.17 7.31
C LEU A 107 5.46 -19.58 7.78
N ASP A 108 5.66 -19.47 9.09
CA ASP A 108 6.91 -18.95 9.68
C ASP A 108 8.02 -20.01 9.77
N GLY A 109 7.70 -21.26 9.46
CA GLY A 109 8.65 -22.38 9.46
C GLY A 109 8.40 -23.37 10.60
N PRO A 110 9.16 -24.47 10.64
CA PRO A 110 8.98 -25.52 11.63
C PRO A 110 9.46 -25.07 13.02
N HIS A 111 8.53 -25.00 13.97
CA HIS A 111 8.82 -24.86 15.39
C HIS A 111 8.84 -26.25 16.02
N LEU A 112 10.03 -26.80 16.23
CA LEU A 112 10.22 -28.07 16.90
C LEU A 112 10.52 -27.83 18.38
N ASN A 113 9.66 -28.35 19.26
CA ASN A 113 10.03 -28.48 20.67
C ASN A 113 11.16 -29.52 20.80
N ASP A 114 12.23 -29.16 21.50
CA ASP A 114 13.40 -29.99 21.78
C ASP A 114 13.09 -31.10 22.81
N ALA A 115 12.18 -31.99 22.45
CA ALA A 115 12.06 -33.27 23.18
C ALA A 115 13.23 -34.18 22.78
N VAL A 116 13.75 -34.95 23.74
CA VAL A 116 14.83 -35.92 23.53
C VAL A 116 14.43 -36.95 22.49
N MET A 117 14.88 -36.77 21.26
CA MET A 117 14.59 -37.64 20.11
C MET A 117 15.88 -38.12 19.48
N SER A 118 15.87 -39.29 18.83
CA SER A 118 17.00 -39.74 18.03
C SER A 118 17.23 -38.82 16.82
N GLY A 119 18.47 -38.61 16.40
CA GLY A 119 18.80 -37.77 15.26
C GLY A 119 18.06 -38.16 13.97
N ALA A 120 17.85 -39.44 13.73
CA ALA A 120 17.11 -39.93 12.57
C ALA A 120 15.60 -39.62 12.63
N GLU A 121 15.01 -39.65 13.80
CA GLU A 121 13.60 -39.30 14.02
C GLU A 121 13.37 -37.80 13.90
N TYR A 122 14.28 -36.99 14.45
CA TYR A 122 14.33 -35.55 14.27
C TYR A 122 14.36 -35.14 12.79
N LEU A 123 15.28 -35.72 12.01
CA LEU A 123 15.39 -35.44 10.58
C LEU A 123 14.14 -35.82 9.78
N ARG A 124 13.53 -36.98 10.08
CA ARG A 124 12.28 -37.39 9.43
C ARG A 124 11.14 -36.44 9.75
N ARG A 125 10.97 -36.06 11.02
CA ARG A 125 9.92 -35.14 11.47
C ARG A 125 10.11 -33.74 10.85
N ARG A 126 11.33 -33.21 10.88
CA ARG A 126 11.67 -31.94 10.25
C ARG A 126 11.42 -31.95 8.74
N GLY A 127 11.79 -33.03 8.06
CA GLY A 127 11.54 -33.19 6.63
C GLY A 127 10.03 -33.25 6.29
N ALA A 128 9.22 -33.91 7.10
CA ALA A 128 7.77 -33.97 6.94
C ALA A 128 7.14 -32.58 7.18
N GLU A 129 7.60 -31.84 8.17
CA GLU A 129 7.10 -30.52 8.51
C GLU A 129 7.46 -29.50 7.43
N LEU A 130 8.68 -29.52 6.91
CA LEU A 130 9.10 -28.69 5.77
C LEU A 130 8.26 -28.97 4.51
N ARG A 131 7.91 -30.23 4.23
CA ARG A 131 7.02 -30.56 3.11
C ARG A 131 5.63 -29.95 3.32
N ARG A 132 5.04 -30.11 4.52
CA ARG A 132 3.74 -29.52 4.85
C ARG A 132 3.74 -27.99 4.74
N CYS A 133 4.82 -27.33 5.18
CA CYS A 133 4.97 -25.87 5.01
C CYS A 133 4.98 -25.48 3.53
N ARG A 134 5.72 -26.20 2.69
CA ARG A 134 5.79 -25.93 1.24
C ARG A 134 4.45 -26.15 0.55
N GLU A 135 3.76 -27.24 0.87
CA GLU A 135 2.42 -27.55 0.34
C GLU A 135 1.44 -26.44 0.67
N MET A 136 1.45 -25.96 1.93
CA MET A 136 0.60 -24.86 2.38
C MET A 136 0.95 -23.54 1.71
N GLN A 137 2.23 -23.20 1.56
CA GLN A 137 2.66 -22.01 0.84
C GLN A 137 2.22 -22.06 -0.63
N THR A 138 2.30 -23.22 -1.26
CA THR A 138 1.85 -23.42 -2.64
C THR A 138 0.34 -23.24 -2.75
N GLU A 139 -0.43 -23.80 -1.82
CA GLU A 139 -1.88 -23.65 -1.80
C GLU A 139 -2.29 -22.19 -1.58
N LEU A 140 -1.68 -21.52 -0.59
CA LEU A 140 -1.90 -20.09 -0.35
C LEU A 140 -1.59 -19.24 -1.59
N GLN A 141 -0.50 -19.55 -2.29
CA GLN A 141 -0.15 -18.82 -3.51
C GLN A 141 -1.18 -19.05 -4.62
N ARG A 142 -1.75 -20.26 -4.74
CA ARG A 142 -2.86 -20.52 -5.68
C ARG A 142 -4.10 -19.69 -5.34
N GLU A 143 -4.46 -19.60 -4.06
CA GLU A 143 -5.59 -18.80 -3.62
C GLU A 143 -5.36 -17.30 -3.89
N ILE A 144 -4.16 -16.79 -3.63
CA ILE A 144 -3.79 -15.41 -3.94
C ILE A 144 -3.94 -15.16 -5.45
N THR A 145 -3.42 -16.06 -6.29
CA THR A 145 -3.52 -15.94 -7.74
C THR A 145 -4.98 -15.96 -8.20
N ALA A 146 -5.80 -16.85 -7.64
CA ALA A 146 -7.23 -16.91 -7.97
C ALA A 146 -7.99 -15.63 -7.59
N VAL A 147 -7.66 -15.02 -6.44
CA VAL A 147 -8.19 -13.71 -6.04
C VAL A 147 -7.75 -12.63 -7.04
N GLU A 148 -6.48 -12.59 -7.39
CA GLU A 148 -5.95 -11.62 -8.34
C GLU A 148 -6.63 -11.70 -9.70
N ASP A 149 -6.72 -12.90 -10.27
CA ASP A 149 -7.30 -13.13 -11.61
C ASP A 149 -8.77 -12.71 -11.63
N ARG A 150 -9.52 -13.05 -10.56
CA ARG A 150 -10.92 -12.69 -10.45
C ARG A 150 -11.12 -11.17 -10.35
N LEU A 151 -10.29 -10.48 -9.58
CA LEU A 151 -10.39 -9.03 -9.39
C LEU A 151 -9.76 -8.24 -10.55
N ALA A 152 -8.81 -8.81 -11.29
CA ALA A 152 -8.20 -8.17 -12.47
C ALA A 152 -9.14 -8.15 -13.69
N ALA A 153 -10.20 -8.93 -13.71
CA ALA A 153 -11.11 -9.02 -14.86
C ALA A 153 -11.75 -7.67 -15.26
N ARG A 154 -11.79 -6.69 -14.35
CA ARG A 154 -12.40 -5.36 -14.59
C ARG A 154 -11.40 -4.22 -14.57
N THR A 155 -10.10 -4.49 -14.45
CA THR A 155 -9.05 -3.47 -14.49
C THR A 155 -7.73 -4.07 -14.96
N ASP A 156 -7.05 -3.36 -15.84
CA ASP A 156 -5.70 -3.64 -16.30
C ASP A 156 -4.63 -3.01 -15.38
N ARG A 157 -5.05 -2.12 -14.48
CA ARG A 157 -4.16 -1.37 -13.59
C ARG A 157 -4.20 -1.92 -12.18
N ARG A 158 -3.26 -2.82 -11.90
CA ARG A 158 -3.03 -3.43 -10.60
C ARG A 158 -1.56 -3.29 -10.22
N ARG A 159 -1.31 -3.02 -8.94
CA ARG A 159 0.05 -2.99 -8.38
C ARG A 159 0.08 -3.80 -7.10
N ARG A 160 0.92 -4.84 -7.04
CA ARG A 160 1.21 -5.52 -5.79
C ARG A 160 2.00 -4.60 -4.87
N VAL A 161 1.60 -4.57 -3.61
CA VAL A 161 2.25 -3.82 -2.54
C VAL A 161 2.85 -4.83 -1.56
N ARG A 162 4.00 -4.53 -0.99
CA ARG A 162 4.59 -5.42 0.01
C ARG A 162 3.62 -5.56 1.20
N PRO A 163 3.30 -6.80 1.64
CA PRO A 163 2.53 -7.01 2.86
C PRO A 163 3.21 -6.33 4.04
N LEU A 164 2.42 -5.71 4.89
CA LEU A 164 2.94 -5.05 6.09
C LEU A 164 3.27 -6.09 7.16
N PRO A 165 4.36 -5.91 7.91
CA PRO A 165 4.66 -6.72 9.10
C PRO A 165 3.54 -6.62 10.13
N ASP A 166 3.34 -7.67 10.93
CA ASP A 166 2.29 -7.76 11.94
C ASP A 166 2.36 -6.60 12.95
N ALA A 167 3.57 -6.17 13.31
CA ALA A 167 3.80 -5.03 14.20
C ALA A 167 3.19 -3.71 13.68
N LEU A 168 3.04 -3.57 12.36
CA LEU A 168 2.48 -2.35 11.74
C LEU A 168 0.99 -2.48 11.43
N THR A 169 0.44 -3.68 11.39
CA THR A 169 -0.99 -3.89 11.12
C THR A 169 -1.84 -3.73 12.37
N GLY A 170 -1.28 -3.92 13.56
CA GLY A 170 -1.99 -3.98 14.84
C GLY A 170 -2.95 -5.17 14.93
N ARG A 171 -2.82 -6.16 14.04
CA ARG A 171 -3.67 -7.36 13.94
C ARG A 171 -2.92 -8.60 14.39
N ARG A 172 -3.69 -9.64 14.79
CA ARG A 172 -3.15 -10.97 15.06
C ARG A 172 -3.00 -11.79 13.78
N GLU A 173 -3.83 -11.48 12.78
CA GLU A 173 -3.83 -12.17 11.50
C GLU A 173 -2.67 -11.69 10.64
N LYS A 174 -1.92 -12.63 10.08
CA LYS A 174 -0.78 -12.35 9.20
C LYS A 174 -1.26 -11.88 7.83
N MET A 175 -0.79 -10.72 7.39
CA MET A 175 -1.04 -10.24 6.04
C MET A 175 -0.20 -11.04 5.04
N VAL A 176 -0.86 -11.70 4.09
CA VAL A 176 -0.20 -12.54 3.05
C VAL A 176 -0.31 -11.95 1.65
N TYR A 177 -1.20 -10.98 1.47
CA TYR A 177 -1.38 -10.27 0.21
C TYR A 177 -1.79 -8.83 0.45
N ASN A 178 -1.27 -7.93 -0.38
CA ASN A 178 -1.63 -6.53 -0.43
C ASN A 178 -1.48 -6.04 -1.87
N ALA A 179 -2.53 -5.43 -2.40
CA ALA A 179 -2.50 -4.86 -3.75
C ALA A 179 -3.40 -3.65 -3.87
N ALA A 180 -3.01 -2.73 -4.74
CA ALA A 180 -3.82 -1.59 -5.17
C ALA A 180 -4.39 -1.86 -6.56
N TYR A 181 -5.65 -1.49 -6.75
CA TYR A 181 -6.41 -1.58 -7.99
C TYR A 181 -6.90 -0.20 -8.38
N LEU A 182 -6.72 0.19 -9.63
CA LEU A 182 -7.19 1.47 -10.16
C LEU A 182 -8.35 1.22 -11.12
N LEU A 183 -9.54 1.66 -10.75
CA LEU A 183 -10.80 1.36 -11.43
C LEU A 183 -11.46 2.62 -11.97
N PRO A 184 -12.02 2.61 -13.19
CA PRO A 184 -12.98 3.63 -13.59
C PRO A 184 -14.14 3.70 -12.61
N ALA A 185 -14.72 4.87 -12.37
CA ALA A 185 -15.82 5.05 -11.43
C ALA A 185 -17.03 4.14 -11.78
N ALA A 186 -17.31 3.93 -13.08
CA ALA A 186 -18.39 3.08 -13.55
C ALA A 186 -18.20 1.58 -13.23
N ASP A 187 -16.94 1.13 -13.06
CA ASP A 187 -16.63 -0.28 -12.80
C ASP A 187 -16.55 -0.60 -11.30
N VAL A 188 -16.61 0.40 -10.42
CA VAL A 188 -16.44 0.22 -8.96
C VAL A 188 -17.50 -0.70 -8.36
N GLU A 189 -18.78 -0.40 -8.58
CA GLU A 189 -19.89 -1.19 -8.01
C GLU A 189 -19.88 -2.66 -8.48
N PRO A 190 -19.78 -2.96 -9.79
CA PRO A 190 -19.64 -4.34 -10.25
C PRO A 190 -18.38 -5.05 -9.72
N TRP A 191 -17.29 -4.30 -9.54
CA TRP A 191 -16.05 -4.84 -8.98
C TRP A 191 -16.21 -5.16 -7.49
N LEU A 192 -16.84 -4.27 -6.71
CA LEU A 192 -17.13 -4.51 -5.29
C LEU A 192 -18.03 -5.73 -5.10
N ALA A 193 -19.01 -5.95 -5.96
CA ALA A 193 -19.81 -7.17 -5.94
C ALA A 193 -18.93 -8.42 -6.09
N THR A 194 -17.97 -8.41 -7.04
CA THR A 194 -17.00 -9.50 -7.21
C THR A 194 -16.10 -9.68 -5.98
N VAL A 195 -15.72 -8.58 -5.32
CA VAL A 195 -14.95 -8.64 -4.06
C VAL A 195 -15.77 -9.32 -2.96
N HIS A 196 -17.05 -8.99 -2.82
CA HIS A 196 -17.94 -9.60 -1.81
C HIS A 196 -18.09 -11.11 -2.01
N GLU A 197 -18.35 -11.57 -3.23
CA GLU A 197 -18.41 -13.00 -3.56
C GLU A 197 -17.07 -13.71 -3.26
N THR A 198 -15.97 -13.05 -3.60
CA THR A 198 -14.62 -13.56 -3.34
C THR A 198 -14.34 -13.64 -1.84
N ARG A 199 -14.78 -12.65 -1.06
CA ARG A 199 -14.67 -12.64 0.41
C ARG A 199 -15.29 -13.87 1.04
N ASP A 200 -16.53 -14.20 0.66
CA ASP A 200 -17.27 -15.36 1.18
C ASP A 200 -16.54 -16.67 0.87
N THR A 201 -15.98 -16.75 -0.31
CA THR A 201 -15.18 -17.92 -0.73
C THR A 201 -13.88 -18.05 0.09
N MET A 202 -13.17 -16.94 0.30
CA MET A 202 -11.93 -16.90 1.08
C MET A 202 -12.17 -17.19 2.56
N GLN A 203 -13.27 -16.67 3.12
CA GLN A 203 -13.63 -16.92 4.52
C GLN A 203 -13.80 -18.42 4.83
N LYS A 204 -14.43 -19.17 3.93
CA LYS A 204 -14.57 -20.65 4.06
C LYS A 204 -13.23 -21.38 4.07
N LYS A 205 -12.17 -20.74 3.54
CA LYS A 205 -10.80 -21.27 3.50
C LYS A 205 -9.93 -20.74 4.66
N GLY A 206 -10.51 -20.00 5.61
CA GLY A 206 -9.78 -19.41 6.74
C GLY A 206 -8.93 -18.19 6.35
N LEU A 207 -9.28 -17.53 5.25
CA LEU A 207 -8.66 -16.32 4.75
C LEU A 207 -9.62 -15.14 4.86
N LEU A 208 -9.16 -14.02 5.41
CA LEU A 208 -9.94 -12.80 5.52
C LEU A 208 -9.55 -11.83 4.40
N LEU A 209 -10.49 -11.54 3.49
CA LEU A 209 -10.32 -10.54 2.45
C LEU A 209 -10.89 -9.21 2.92
N GLU A 210 -10.06 -8.17 2.92
CA GLU A 210 -10.43 -6.80 3.26
C GLU A 210 -10.26 -5.90 2.04
N VAL A 211 -11.24 -5.03 1.81
CA VAL A 211 -11.17 -3.98 0.78
C VAL A 211 -11.35 -2.63 1.46
N THR A 212 -10.53 -1.65 1.07
CA THR A 212 -10.62 -0.28 1.55
C THR A 212 -10.45 0.71 0.39
N GLY A 213 -11.17 1.81 0.44
CA GLY A 213 -11.17 2.86 -0.58
C GLY A 213 -12.50 3.62 -0.60
N PRO A 214 -12.69 4.54 -1.54
CA PRO A 214 -11.68 4.97 -2.51
C PRO A 214 -10.54 5.77 -1.89
N TRP A 215 -9.33 5.53 -2.36
CA TRP A 215 -8.11 6.25 -2.00
C TRP A 215 -7.67 7.16 -3.14
N PRO A 216 -6.95 8.24 -2.86
CA PRO A 216 -6.15 8.92 -3.87
C PRO A 216 -5.13 7.94 -4.49
N PRO A 217 -4.70 8.16 -5.75
CA PRO A 217 -3.94 7.17 -6.52
C PRO A 217 -2.46 7.06 -6.09
N TYR A 218 -2.22 6.83 -4.80
CA TYR A 218 -0.88 6.80 -4.21
C TYR A 218 0.07 5.80 -4.86
N HIS A 219 -0.45 4.62 -5.21
CA HIS A 219 0.36 3.56 -5.78
C HIS A 219 0.54 3.66 -7.30
N PHE A 220 -0.17 4.58 -7.95
CA PHE A 220 -0.14 4.74 -9.41
C PHE A 220 0.50 6.04 -9.87
N CYS A 221 0.96 6.88 -8.94
CA CYS A 221 1.68 8.10 -9.26
C CYS A 221 2.98 7.80 -10.01
N PRO A 222 3.32 8.63 -11.01
CA PRO A 222 4.63 8.54 -11.65
C PRO A 222 5.73 8.96 -10.67
N GLU A 223 6.92 8.40 -10.84
CA GLU A 223 8.10 8.92 -10.16
C GLU A 223 8.48 10.26 -10.80
N LEU A 224 8.27 11.33 -10.06
CA LEU A 224 8.68 12.66 -10.47
C LEU A 224 10.07 12.94 -9.91
N THR A 225 11.03 13.24 -10.79
CA THR A 225 12.32 13.79 -10.39
C THR A 225 12.12 15.26 -10.03
N ILE A 226 11.64 15.51 -8.82
CA ILE A 226 11.59 16.86 -8.26
C ILE A 226 12.99 17.07 -7.68
N SER A 227 13.92 17.60 -8.50
CA SER A 227 15.20 18.02 -8.00
C SER A 227 14.98 19.15 -6.99
N ALA A 228 15.18 18.85 -5.70
CA ALA A 228 15.49 19.89 -4.74
C ALA A 228 16.75 20.58 -5.28
N SER A 229 16.62 21.78 -5.78
CA SER A 229 17.76 22.58 -6.22
C SER A 229 18.81 22.58 -5.12
N GLU A 230 20.00 22.14 -5.49
CA GLU A 230 21.19 21.91 -4.70
C GLU A 230 21.35 22.82 -3.49
N SER A 231 21.62 22.20 -2.37
CA SER A 231 22.26 22.83 -1.21
C SER A 231 23.62 23.38 -1.64
N THR A 232 23.66 24.60 -2.09
CA THR A 232 24.95 25.31 -2.14
C THR A 232 25.33 25.63 -0.71
N SER A 233 26.22 24.79 -0.17
CA SER A 233 27.01 25.11 1.01
C SER A 233 27.74 26.43 0.78
N LYS A 234 27.51 27.38 1.64
CA LYS A 234 28.46 28.42 2.03
C LYS A 234 28.32 28.65 3.51
#